data_e42b8e03907f7cc47cf2159736456a6b
#
_entry.id   e42b8e03907f7cc47cf2159736456a6b
#
_cell.length_a   1.000
_cell.length_b   1.000
_cell.length_c   1.000
_cell.angle_alpha   90.00
_cell.angle_beta   90.00
_cell.angle_gamma   90.00
#
_symmetry.space_group_name_H-M   'P 1'
#
loop_
_entity.id
_entity.type
_entity.pdbx_description
1 polymer ?
#
loop_
_entity_poly.entity_id
_entity_poly.type
_entity_poly.pdbx_seq_one_letter_code
_entity_poly.pdbx_strand_id
1 'polypeptide(L)'
;MFRETLNDYIERLQCSGKEFAEQCGLSEATVSRYKAGSRIPKPGSEDLQKLCRGIHALAEQKGMDIAYQTVLQELTDLAEIPPFDYASLQKKFGQLCAAFSVNLADMAKKLPYDASYLSRIKSGKRKPAAPQKFASDIALYISAYYHTENHKRIAAELIGISPDHLKTPKAYATRLGFWLTNSENAEQEKPSENPVNRFLSSLDAFDLNAYIKSIRFDELKVPSLPFQLPTNKTYYGTEQMKNGELDFLKATALSKSKHSVFMCSDMPMEDMAADLEFSKKYMFGLAAMLKKGLHLNVVHNLNRPFDELMLGLECWIPLYMTGQITPYYLKGTHNSVFGHLLNVSGAAALSGECIAGFHNKGKYELTNNKDELAYYQERSACILKKAHSLMDIYREDREAALAAFLFADSHTSGSRKNLLSTLPIYTATDAFLTEFLQKRAVSAEQMQKILAYAAARRSQALEILQSSTITDEIPCPDEAEFREHPLQLSLSGLFCETNLVYTPEEYAEHLQLTKAFAAEHASYSAVQARDNAFVNIQILMHENDFVMISKNTAPTIHFVIRHPVLRNAIENLEFPVL
;
A
#
# COMPACT_ATOMS: atom_id res chain seq x y z
N MET A 1 10.12 12.68 25.25
CA MET A 1 8.85 12.06 25.70
C MET A 1 8.87 11.82 27.22
N PHE A 2 9.37 10.72 27.84
CA PHE A 2 9.31 10.52 29.30
C PHE A 2 9.84 11.71 30.12
N ARG A 3 11.03 12.22 29.77
CA ARG A 3 11.63 13.41 30.42
C ARG A 3 10.75 14.65 30.32
N GLU A 4 10.17 14.88 29.19
CA GLU A 4 9.34 16.07 28.92
C GLU A 4 8.05 16.00 29.71
N THR A 5 7.39 14.86 29.69
CA THR A 5 6.17 14.61 30.48
C THR A 5 6.43 14.71 31.99
N LEU A 6 7.55 14.12 32.46
CA LEU A 6 7.91 14.23 33.86
C LEU A 6 8.20 15.69 34.27
N ASN A 7 8.89 16.46 33.42
CA ASN A 7 9.14 17.88 33.70
C ASN A 7 7.85 18.70 33.62
N ASP A 8 6.92 18.39 32.71
CA ASP A 8 5.60 19.03 32.62
C ASP A 8 4.79 18.82 33.92
N TYR A 9 4.76 17.59 34.44
CA TYR A 9 4.13 17.35 35.75
C TYR A 9 4.75 18.16 36.87
N ILE A 10 6.09 18.23 36.95
CA ILE A 10 6.79 19.00 38.00
C ILE A 10 6.53 20.50 37.84
N GLU A 11 6.47 21.02 36.64
CA GLU A 11 6.15 22.42 36.35
C GLU A 11 4.70 22.75 36.68
N ARG A 12 3.75 21.91 36.29
CA ARG A 12 2.32 22.06 36.64
C ARG A 12 2.09 22.01 38.16
N LEU A 13 2.80 21.15 38.83
CA LEU A 13 2.76 21.03 40.30
C LEU A 13 3.51 22.16 41.00
N GLN A 14 4.22 23.04 40.29
CA GLN A 14 4.97 24.16 40.87
C GLN A 14 5.82 23.75 42.06
N CYS A 15 6.54 22.62 41.99
CA CYS A 15 7.35 22.11 43.07
C CYS A 15 8.84 22.14 42.72
N SER A 16 9.69 22.29 43.74
CA SER A 16 11.13 22.19 43.58
C SER A 16 11.56 20.74 43.35
N GLY A 17 12.70 20.51 42.68
CA GLY A 17 13.22 19.15 42.47
C GLY A 17 13.50 18.41 43.81
N LYS A 18 13.81 19.12 44.87
CA LYS A 18 14.03 18.59 46.24
C LYS A 18 12.69 18.14 46.85
N GLU A 19 11.70 19.01 46.85
CA GLU A 19 10.34 18.72 47.33
C GLU A 19 9.73 17.51 46.58
N PHE A 20 9.90 17.48 45.27
CA PHE A 20 9.46 16.35 44.45
C PHE A 20 10.15 15.04 44.82
N ALA A 21 11.48 15.07 45.03
CA ALA A 21 12.27 13.89 45.41
C ALA A 21 11.83 13.35 46.80
N GLU A 22 11.64 14.25 47.77
CA GLU A 22 11.15 13.92 49.12
C GLU A 22 9.76 13.26 49.04
N GLN A 23 8.83 13.84 48.28
CA GLN A 23 7.48 13.30 48.13
C GLN A 23 7.42 11.96 47.40
N CYS A 24 8.31 11.75 46.43
CA CYS A 24 8.44 10.46 45.75
C CYS A 24 9.21 9.40 46.55
N GLY A 25 9.85 9.77 47.67
CA GLY A 25 10.74 8.85 48.39
C GLY A 25 11.95 8.38 47.56
N LEU A 26 12.47 9.27 46.72
CA LEU A 26 13.63 9.04 45.86
C LEU A 26 14.76 10.03 46.20
N SER A 27 16.01 9.67 45.91
CA SER A 27 17.11 10.61 46.07
C SER A 27 17.04 11.75 45.03
N GLU A 28 17.45 12.96 45.43
CA GLU A 28 17.52 14.11 44.50
C GLU A 28 18.35 13.79 43.25
N ALA A 29 19.45 13.03 43.41
CA ALA A 29 20.28 12.58 42.29
C ALA A 29 19.53 11.65 41.33
N THR A 30 18.64 10.79 41.81
CA THR A 30 17.81 9.90 41.00
C THR A 30 16.78 10.71 40.22
N VAL A 31 16.06 11.60 40.88
CA VAL A 31 15.08 12.50 40.25
C VAL A 31 15.75 13.39 39.20
N SER A 32 16.93 13.95 39.50
CA SER A 32 17.71 14.77 38.56
C SER A 32 18.07 13.98 37.28
N ARG A 33 18.42 12.70 37.39
CA ARG A 33 18.72 11.83 36.24
C ARG A 33 17.47 11.57 35.42
N TYR A 34 16.30 11.36 36.04
CA TYR A 34 15.03 11.19 35.32
C TYR A 34 14.59 12.49 34.64
N LYS A 35 14.71 13.62 35.29
CA LYS A 35 14.45 14.96 34.73
C LYS A 35 15.38 15.31 33.58
N ALA A 36 16.64 14.90 33.63
CA ALA A 36 17.61 15.09 32.56
C ALA A 36 17.44 14.09 31.41
N GLY A 37 16.65 13.02 31.58
CA GLY A 37 16.51 11.94 30.61
C GLY A 37 17.74 11.04 30.48
N SER A 38 18.72 11.18 31.40
CA SER A 38 19.92 10.32 31.41
C SER A 38 19.65 8.92 31.95
N ARG A 39 18.50 8.74 32.59
CA ARG A 39 17.95 7.45 33.03
C ARG A 39 16.43 7.50 32.92
N ILE A 40 15.82 6.37 32.57
CA ILE A 40 14.36 6.15 32.59
C ILE A 40 14.11 4.99 33.55
N PRO A 41 13.11 5.07 34.45
CA PRO A 41 12.75 3.95 35.30
C PRO A 41 12.23 2.79 34.46
N LYS A 42 12.49 1.55 34.87
CA LYS A 42 11.94 0.38 34.15
C LYS A 42 10.42 0.30 34.33
N PRO A 43 9.68 -0.14 33.29
CA PRO A 43 8.25 -0.44 33.43
C PRO A 43 7.99 -1.36 34.62
N GLY A 44 6.97 -1.04 35.42
CA GLY A 44 6.63 -1.81 36.61
C GLY A 44 7.62 -1.70 37.79
N SER A 45 8.71 -0.93 37.69
CA SER A 45 9.70 -0.79 38.77
C SER A 45 9.14 0.01 39.93
N GLU A 46 9.72 -0.23 41.13
CA GLU A 46 9.37 0.52 42.32
C GLU A 46 9.63 2.03 42.19
N ASP A 47 10.70 2.41 41.47
CA ASP A 47 11.01 3.82 41.18
C ASP A 47 9.90 4.50 40.35
N LEU A 48 9.35 3.80 39.34
CA LEU A 48 8.25 4.33 38.52
C LEU A 48 6.98 4.52 39.37
N GLN A 49 6.64 3.53 40.22
CA GLN A 49 5.50 3.62 41.09
C GLN A 49 5.66 4.75 42.12
N LYS A 50 6.88 4.96 42.65
CA LYS A 50 7.21 6.07 43.56
C LYS A 50 7.03 7.43 42.90
N LEU A 51 7.45 7.58 41.65
CA LEU A 51 7.22 8.81 40.85
C LEU A 51 5.72 9.08 40.70
N CYS A 52 4.93 8.09 40.31
CA CYS A 52 3.49 8.23 40.10
C CYS A 52 2.77 8.57 41.40
N ARG A 53 3.14 7.93 42.52
CA ARG A 53 2.57 8.25 43.85
C ARG A 53 2.94 9.67 44.31
N GLY A 54 4.18 10.10 44.07
CA GLY A 54 4.62 11.45 44.43
C GLY A 54 3.90 12.53 43.63
N ILE A 55 3.70 12.32 42.32
CA ILE A 55 2.92 13.23 41.45
C ILE A 55 1.47 13.33 41.97
N HIS A 56 0.82 12.20 42.20
CA HIS A 56 -0.56 12.18 42.71
C HIS A 56 -0.71 12.84 44.08
N ALA A 57 0.18 12.51 45.02
CA ALA A 57 0.15 13.10 46.37
C ALA A 57 0.36 14.63 46.36
N LEU A 58 1.29 15.12 45.52
CA LEU A 58 1.48 16.58 45.36
C LEU A 58 0.28 17.25 44.69
N ALA A 59 -0.36 16.56 43.75
CA ALA A 59 -1.58 17.06 43.09
C ALA A 59 -2.72 17.20 44.12
N GLU A 60 -2.95 16.18 44.94
CA GLU A 60 -3.95 16.24 46.04
C GLU A 60 -3.68 17.37 47.02
N GLN A 61 -2.42 17.52 47.48
CA GLN A 61 -2.04 18.61 48.40
C GLN A 61 -2.30 20.01 47.81
N LYS A 62 -2.25 20.14 46.47
CA LYS A 62 -2.46 21.41 45.77
C LYS A 62 -3.87 21.56 45.18
N GLY A 63 -4.77 20.62 45.48
CA GLY A 63 -6.16 20.66 45.01
C GLY A 63 -6.31 20.46 43.50
N MET A 64 -5.36 19.78 42.85
CA MET A 64 -5.38 19.47 41.42
C MET A 64 -5.97 18.06 41.18
N ASP A 65 -6.87 17.94 40.25
CA ASP A 65 -7.45 16.64 39.86
C ASP A 65 -6.52 15.91 38.86
N ILE A 66 -5.57 15.15 39.41
CA ILE A 66 -4.65 14.29 38.65
C ILE A 66 -4.75 12.87 39.22
N ALA A 67 -5.48 12.01 38.50
CA ALA A 67 -5.71 10.63 38.94
C ALA A 67 -4.43 9.79 38.86
N TYR A 68 -4.14 9.02 39.93
CA TYR A 68 -2.98 8.12 40.00
C TYR A 68 -2.89 7.16 38.80
N GLN A 69 -4.02 6.58 38.38
CA GLN A 69 -4.08 5.64 37.28
C GLN A 69 -3.68 6.28 35.93
N THR A 70 -4.08 7.52 35.72
CA THR A 70 -3.71 8.27 34.50
C THR A 70 -2.20 8.50 34.45
N VAL A 71 -1.60 8.95 35.55
CA VAL A 71 -0.14 9.15 35.63
C VAL A 71 0.61 7.84 35.48
N LEU A 72 0.11 6.76 36.08
CA LEU A 72 0.74 5.44 36.02
C LEU A 72 0.72 4.90 34.58
N GLN A 73 -0.41 4.99 33.88
CA GLN A 73 -0.53 4.55 32.49
C GLN A 73 0.40 5.37 31.60
N GLU A 74 0.31 6.70 31.66
CA GLU A 74 1.10 7.59 30.81
C GLU A 74 2.62 7.42 31.01
N LEU A 75 3.09 7.35 32.24
CA LEU A 75 4.50 7.17 32.52
C LEU A 75 4.98 5.73 32.28
N THR A 76 4.12 4.73 32.37
CA THR A 76 4.45 3.34 32.02
C THR A 76 4.61 3.20 30.51
N ASP A 77 3.68 3.70 29.71
CA ASP A 77 3.74 3.68 28.25
C ASP A 77 5.01 4.37 27.73
N LEU A 78 5.40 5.48 28.38
CA LEU A 78 6.63 6.20 28.05
C LEU A 78 7.92 5.52 28.55
N ALA A 79 7.83 4.68 29.58
CA ALA A 79 8.95 3.90 30.12
C ALA A 79 9.16 2.57 29.36
N GLU A 80 8.15 2.06 28.67
CA GLU A 80 8.23 0.88 27.79
C GLU A 80 9.01 1.12 26.50
N ILE A 81 9.39 2.37 26.19
CA ILE A 81 10.24 2.69 25.05
C ILE A 81 11.60 1.98 25.25
N PRO A 82 12.01 1.10 24.31
CA PRO A 82 13.25 0.35 24.44
C PRO A 82 14.46 1.28 24.57
N PRO A 83 15.53 0.85 25.26
CA PRO A 83 16.73 1.67 25.41
C PRO A 83 17.32 2.00 24.03
N PHE A 84 17.77 3.27 23.87
CA PHE A 84 18.31 3.77 22.60
C PHE A 84 19.37 2.81 22.01
N ASP A 85 19.20 2.42 20.77
CA ASP A 85 20.09 1.50 20.08
C ASP A 85 21.33 2.23 19.53
N TYR A 86 22.37 2.22 20.32
CA TYR A 86 23.65 2.82 19.93
C TYR A 86 24.38 2.04 18.84
N ALA A 87 24.13 0.74 18.69
CA ALA A 87 24.76 -0.07 17.65
C ALA A 87 24.16 0.28 16.28
N SER A 88 22.85 0.43 16.20
CA SER A 88 22.16 0.92 14.99
C SER A 88 22.63 2.32 14.61
N LEU A 89 22.67 3.26 15.57
CA LEU A 89 23.18 4.62 15.31
C LEU A 89 24.62 4.60 14.75
N GLN A 90 25.50 3.80 15.34
CA GLN A 90 26.89 3.66 14.90
C GLN A 90 26.97 3.13 13.47
N LYS A 91 26.26 2.05 13.17
CA LYS A 91 26.20 1.42 11.84
C LYS A 91 25.70 2.42 10.80
N LYS A 92 24.56 3.06 11.07
CA LYS A 92 23.94 4.06 10.18
C LYS A 92 24.79 5.30 9.99
N PHE A 93 25.44 5.81 11.03
CA PHE A 93 26.39 6.90 10.91
C PHE A 93 27.61 6.50 10.06
N GLY A 94 28.09 5.27 10.19
CA GLY A 94 29.13 4.69 9.34
C GLY A 94 28.71 4.61 7.87
N GLN A 95 27.51 4.10 7.58
CA GLN A 95 26.93 4.03 6.24
C GLN A 95 26.79 5.42 5.61
N LEU A 96 26.27 6.39 6.36
CA LEU A 96 26.15 7.77 5.93
C LEU A 96 27.50 8.38 5.54
N CYS A 97 28.50 8.21 6.40
CA CYS A 97 29.84 8.72 6.11
C CYS A 97 30.48 8.07 4.87
N ALA A 98 30.19 6.79 4.61
CA ALA A 98 30.67 6.08 3.44
C ALA A 98 29.94 6.55 2.17
N ALA A 99 28.61 6.60 2.19
CA ALA A 99 27.77 6.96 1.04
C ALA A 99 28.08 8.38 0.50
N PHE A 100 28.34 9.32 1.40
CA PHE A 100 28.68 10.70 1.04
C PHE A 100 30.19 11.01 1.04
N SER A 101 31.05 10.02 1.27
CA SER A 101 32.50 10.22 1.40
C SER A 101 32.86 11.36 2.38
N VAL A 102 32.20 11.41 3.53
CA VAL A 102 32.24 12.51 4.47
C VAL A 102 33.64 12.63 5.10
N ASN A 103 34.25 13.81 4.98
CA ASN A 103 35.46 14.15 5.72
C ASN A 103 35.09 14.56 7.16
N LEU A 104 35.44 13.72 8.14
CA LEU A 104 35.15 13.98 9.55
C LEU A 104 35.84 15.23 10.13
N ALA A 105 36.98 15.62 9.57
CA ALA A 105 37.66 16.85 10.01
C ALA A 105 36.93 18.11 9.54
N ASP A 106 36.33 18.08 8.36
CA ASP A 106 35.51 19.18 7.85
C ASP A 106 34.13 19.23 8.55
N MET A 107 33.56 18.09 8.84
CA MET A 107 32.34 17.99 9.65
C MET A 107 32.55 18.57 11.06
N ALA A 108 33.70 18.26 11.68
CA ALA A 108 34.07 18.77 13.01
C ALA A 108 34.21 20.30 13.07
N LYS A 109 34.60 20.96 11.97
CA LYS A 109 34.67 22.43 11.89
C LYS A 109 33.29 23.11 11.93
N LYS A 110 32.22 22.37 11.66
CA LYS A 110 30.86 22.88 11.50
C LYS A 110 29.90 22.42 12.61
N LEU A 111 30.27 21.39 13.32
CA LEU A 111 29.47 20.81 14.41
C LEU A 111 30.18 21.00 15.76
N PRO A 112 29.48 20.96 16.88
CA PRO A 112 30.05 21.10 18.23
C PRO A 112 30.77 19.82 18.69
N TYR A 113 31.44 19.11 17.77
CA TYR A 113 32.13 17.84 18.02
C TYR A 113 33.53 17.87 17.40
N ASP A 114 34.54 17.37 18.13
CA ASP A 114 35.87 17.21 17.54
C ASP A 114 35.95 15.97 16.62
N ALA A 115 36.92 15.98 15.69
CA ALA A 115 37.06 14.90 14.70
C ALA A 115 37.39 13.54 15.35
N SER A 116 38.09 13.54 16.48
CA SER A 116 38.40 12.32 17.25
C SER A 116 37.13 11.75 17.90
N TYR A 117 36.25 12.61 18.41
CA TYR A 117 34.94 12.19 18.94
C TYR A 117 34.07 11.56 17.87
N LEU A 118 33.92 12.20 16.71
CA LEU A 118 33.19 11.67 15.57
C LEU A 118 33.75 10.31 15.10
N SER A 119 35.08 10.21 15.01
CA SER A 119 35.76 8.96 14.62
C SER A 119 35.52 7.82 15.62
N ARG A 120 35.51 8.12 16.93
CA ARG A 120 35.25 7.13 17.99
C ARG A 120 33.78 6.67 17.99
N ILE A 121 32.83 7.56 17.70
CA ILE A 121 31.42 7.17 17.54
C ILE A 121 31.29 6.28 16.31
N LYS A 122 31.84 6.68 15.17
CA LYS A 122 31.83 5.89 13.92
C LYS A 122 32.40 4.49 14.12
N SER A 123 33.48 4.35 14.92
CA SER A 123 34.11 3.06 15.22
C SER A 123 33.48 2.30 16.39
N GLY A 124 32.38 2.79 17.02
CA GLY A 124 31.73 2.17 18.17
C GLY A 124 32.49 2.26 19.50
N LYS A 125 33.67 2.95 19.51
CA LYS A 125 34.49 3.10 20.72
C LYS A 125 33.95 4.12 21.72
N ARG A 126 32.93 4.90 21.33
CA ARG A 126 32.27 5.89 22.17
C ARG A 126 30.80 6.02 21.81
N LYS A 127 29.95 6.23 22.81
CA LYS A 127 28.52 6.52 22.65
C LYS A 127 28.31 8.03 22.84
N PRO A 128 27.47 8.69 22.00
CA PRO A 128 27.13 10.09 22.24
C PRO A 128 26.28 10.23 23.49
N ALA A 129 26.55 11.27 24.28
CA ALA A 129 25.84 11.52 25.54
C ALA A 129 24.35 11.90 25.29
N ALA A 130 24.05 12.58 24.18
CA ALA A 130 22.71 12.93 23.73
C ALA A 130 22.51 12.42 22.28
N PRO A 131 22.12 11.13 22.10
CA PRO A 131 22.10 10.48 20.79
C PRO A 131 21.12 11.12 19.82
N GLN A 132 19.93 11.57 20.27
CA GLN A 132 18.96 12.26 19.42
C GLN A 132 19.50 13.60 18.91
N LYS A 133 20.14 14.38 19.79
CA LYS A 133 20.78 15.64 19.41
C LYS A 133 21.93 15.38 18.42
N PHE A 134 22.77 14.38 18.69
CA PHE A 134 23.85 13.98 17.80
C PHE A 134 23.31 13.63 16.40
N ALA A 135 22.27 12.81 16.32
CA ALA A 135 21.64 12.42 15.05
C ALA A 135 21.05 13.63 14.31
N SER A 136 20.38 14.55 15.04
CA SER A 136 19.84 15.79 14.47
C SER A 136 20.94 16.69 13.91
N ASP A 137 22.03 16.89 14.65
CA ASP A 137 23.15 17.71 14.22
C ASP A 137 23.84 17.14 12.95
N ILE A 138 24.02 15.81 12.90
CA ILE A 138 24.54 15.12 11.71
C ILE A 138 23.58 15.28 10.53
N ALA A 139 22.28 15.10 10.73
CA ALA A 139 21.28 15.22 9.68
C ALA A 139 21.20 16.64 9.10
N LEU A 140 21.28 17.65 9.96
CA LEU A 140 21.35 19.07 9.55
C LEU A 140 22.62 19.35 8.74
N TYR A 141 23.78 18.84 9.16
CA TYR A 141 25.02 18.97 8.41
C TYR A 141 24.90 18.35 7.02
N ILE A 142 24.44 17.10 6.93
CA ILE A 142 24.30 16.41 5.64
C ILE A 142 23.33 17.14 4.72
N SER A 143 22.17 17.54 5.22
CA SER A 143 21.16 18.26 4.41
C SER A 143 21.64 19.62 3.92
N ALA A 144 22.55 20.27 4.66
CA ALA A 144 23.11 21.58 4.30
C ALA A 144 24.24 21.47 3.27
N TYR A 145 25.09 20.46 3.38
CA TYR A 145 26.32 20.35 2.55
C TYR A 145 26.22 19.32 1.42
N TYR A 146 25.27 18.38 1.48
CA TYR A 146 25.06 17.32 0.50
C TYR A 146 23.62 17.40 -0.05
N HIS A 147 23.29 18.49 -0.74
CA HIS A 147 21.92 18.86 -1.14
C HIS A 147 21.64 18.80 -2.65
N THR A 148 22.62 18.36 -3.48
CA THR A 148 22.39 18.19 -4.92
C THR A 148 21.36 17.07 -5.16
N GLU A 149 20.73 17.05 -6.31
CA GLU A 149 19.74 16.01 -6.65
C GLU A 149 20.34 14.60 -6.59
N ASN A 150 21.62 14.45 -6.99
CA ASN A 150 22.32 13.18 -6.85
C ASN A 150 22.55 12.80 -5.37
N HIS A 151 22.88 13.77 -4.51
CA HIS A 151 23.01 13.51 -3.06
C HIS A 151 21.67 13.13 -2.43
N LYS A 152 20.56 13.78 -2.81
CA LYS A 152 19.24 13.44 -2.34
C LYS A 152 18.83 12.02 -2.77
N ARG A 153 19.18 11.60 -4.00
CA ARG A 153 18.97 10.24 -4.46
C ARG A 153 19.75 9.21 -3.64
N ILE A 154 21.02 9.46 -3.37
CA ILE A 154 21.85 8.60 -2.51
C ILE A 154 21.26 8.51 -1.09
N ALA A 155 20.84 9.65 -0.53
CA ALA A 155 20.19 9.66 0.78
C ALA A 155 18.88 8.89 0.78
N ALA A 156 18.03 9.08 -0.22
CA ALA A 156 16.77 8.41 -0.36
C ALA A 156 16.92 6.89 -0.45
N GLU A 157 17.89 6.41 -1.25
CA GLU A 157 18.26 5.00 -1.34
C GLU A 157 18.77 4.45 0.00
N LEU A 158 19.62 5.21 0.71
CA LEU A 158 20.16 4.82 2.03
C LEU A 158 19.07 4.70 3.11
N ILE A 159 18.02 5.55 3.04
CA ILE A 159 16.92 5.58 4.02
C ILE A 159 15.77 4.67 3.60
N GLY A 160 15.72 4.23 2.34
CA GLY A 160 14.65 3.42 1.78
C GLY A 160 13.38 4.22 1.43
N ILE A 161 13.50 5.47 0.98
CA ILE A 161 12.37 6.34 0.63
C ILE A 161 12.53 6.95 -0.77
N SER A 162 11.44 7.54 -1.32
CA SER A 162 11.52 8.30 -2.57
C SER A 162 12.33 9.61 -2.41
N PRO A 163 13.17 10.01 -3.38
CA PRO A 163 13.85 11.30 -3.39
C PRO A 163 12.93 12.52 -3.24
N ASP A 164 11.69 12.37 -3.67
CA ASP A 164 10.66 13.44 -3.54
C ASP A 164 10.37 13.84 -2.10
N HIS A 165 10.58 12.94 -1.15
CA HIS A 165 10.45 13.22 0.28
C HIS A 165 11.59 14.07 0.85
N LEU A 166 12.65 14.33 0.07
CA LEU A 166 13.82 15.10 0.47
C LEU A 166 13.92 16.45 -0.24
N LYS A 167 12.83 16.94 -0.86
CA LYS A 167 12.82 18.18 -1.66
C LYS A 167 13.22 19.42 -0.85
N THR A 168 12.72 19.54 0.38
CA THR A 168 13.04 20.68 1.22
C THR A 168 14.17 20.35 2.20
N PRO A 169 15.07 21.31 2.54
CA PRO A 169 16.16 21.08 3.49
C PRO A 169 15.65 20.59 4.86
N LYS A 170 14.49 21.10 5.29
CA LYS A 170 13.86 20.70 6.55
C LYS A 170 13.39 19.24 6.51
N ALA A 171 12.68 18.84 5.45
CA ALA A 171 12.22 17.46 5.28
C ALA A 171 13.41 16.49 5.18
N TYR A 172 14.47 16.87 4.45
CA TYR A 172 15.69 16.10 4.33
C TYR A 172 16.35 15.87 5.69
N ALA A 173 16.59 16.94 6.47
CA ALA A 173 17.17 16.83 7.79
C ALA A 173 16.29 16.00 8.75
N THR A 174 14.97 16.21 8.74
CA THR A 174 14.04 15.49 9.61
C THR A 174 14.04 13.99 9.31
N ARG A 175 13.92 13.59 8.04
CA ARG A 175 13.90 12.18 7.63
C ARG A 175 15.23 11.48 7.95
N LEU A 176 16.35 12.14 7.67
CA LEU A 176 17.66 11.60 7.97
C LEU A 176 17.92 11.45 9.48
N GLY A 177 17.49 12.43 10.27
CA GLY A 177 17.58 12.39 11.74
C GLY A 177 16.73 11.26 12.33
N PHE A 178 15.53 11.08 11.82
CA PHE A 178 14.65 9.98 12.19
C PHE A 178 15.28 8.61 11.87
N TRP A 179 15.78 8.43 10.66
CA TRP A 179 16.46 7.19 10.27
C TRP A 179 17.69 6.90 11.15
N LEU A 180 18.48 7.89 11.50
CA LEU A 180 19.64 7.72 12.38
C LEU A 180 19.25 7.27 13.81
N THR A 181 18.11 7.70 14.32
CA THR A 181 17.69 7.45 15.72
C THR A 181 16.86 6.21 15.92
N ASN A 182 16.21 5.69 14.88
CA ASN A 182 15.42 4.47 15.00
C ASN A 182 16.34 3.26 15.11
N SER A 183 16.06 2.37 16.07
CA SER A 183 16.75 1.08 16.16
C SER A 183 16.29 0.15 15.06
N GLU A 184 17.17 -0.72 14.57
CA GLU A 184 16.78 -1.86 13.72
C GLU A 184 15.89 -2.85 14.49
N ASN A 185 15.79 -2.70 15.81
CA ASN A 185 14.98 -3.52 16.74
C ASN A 185 13.78 -2.79 17.37
N ALA A 186 13.54 -1.51 17.02
CA ALA A 186 12.25 -0.91 17.28
C ALA A 186 11.27 -1.59 16.35
N GLU A 187 10.46 -2.48 16.92
CA GLU A 187 9.49 -3.34 16.26
C GLU A 187 9.70 -3.35 14.76
N GLN A 188 10.08 -4.47 14.20
CA GLN A 188 9.82 -4.68 12.80
C GLN A 188 8.38 -4.19 12.55
N GLU A 189 8.18 -2.88 12.28
CA GLU A 189 7.43 -2.60 11.10
C GLU A 189 8.11 -3.53 10.10
N LYS A 190 7.46 -4.65 9.80
CA LYS A 190 7.77 -5.60 8.74
C LYS A 190 8.36 -4.75 7.65
N PRO A 191 9.61 -4.97 7.16
CA PRO A 191 10.34 -4.09 6.25
C PRO A 191 9.29 -3.57 5.31
N SER A 192 9.05 -2.24 5.26
CA SER A 192 7.78 -1.66 4.80
C SER A 192 7.47 -2.39 3.51
N GLU A 193 6.56 -3.32 3.59
CA GLU A 193 6.35 -4.35 2.58
C GLU A 193 6.22 -3.58 1.29
N ASN A 194 7.12 -3.82 0.34
CA ASN A 194 7.19 -3.05 -0.89
C ASN A 194 5.74 -2.78 -1.32
N PRO A 195 5.28 -1.55 -1.49
CA PRO A 195 3.87 -1.23 -1.70
C PRO A 195 3.25 -2.03 -2.84
N VAL A 196 4.08 -2.41 -3.82
CA VAL A 196 3.69 -3.31 -4.91
C VAL A 196 3.46 -4.73 -4.38
N ASN A 197 4.35 -5.24 -3.53
CA ASN A 197 4.18 -6.56 -2.90
C ASN A 197 2.90 -6.61 -2.08
N ARG A 198 2.64 -5.60 -1.27
CA ARG A 198 1.41 -5.51 -0.48
C ARG A 198 0.17 -5.51 -1.36
N PHE A 199 0.16 -4.72 -2.45
CA PHE A 199 -0.93 -4.72 -3.43
C PHE A 199 -1.13 -6.10 -4.07
N LEU A 200 -0.07 -6.78 -4.49
CA LEU A 200 -0.12 -8.10 -5.11
C LEU A 200 -0.56 -9.18 -4.10
N SER A 201 -0.04 -9.14 -2.87
CA SER A 201 -0.44 -10.04 -1.79
C SER A 201 -1.91 -9.84 -1.39
N SER A 202 -2.37 -8.59 -1.33
CA SER A 202 -3.77 -8.28 -1.08
C SER A 202 -4.68 -8.80 -2.21
N LEU A 203 -4.23 -8.72 -3.46
CA LEU A 203 -4.96 -9.26 -4.60
C LEU A 203 -4.96 -10.79 -4.60
N ASP A 204 -3.84 -11.41 -4.26
CA ASP A 204 -3.69 -12.87 -4.13
C ASP A 204 -4.63 -13.45 -3.07
N ALA A 205 -4.63 -12.86 -1.88
CA ALA A 205 -5.43 -13.30 -0.75
C ALA A 205 -6.93 -12.96 -0.88
N PHE A 206 -7.32 -12.04 -1.77
CA PHE A 206 -8.68 -11.53 -1.85
C PHE A 206 -9.67 -12.60 -2.32
N ASP A 207 -10.72 -12.85 -1.52
CA ASP A 207 -11.86 -13.71 -1.87
C ASP A 207 -13.12 -12.85 -2.05
N LEU A 208 -13.59 -12.73 -3.30
CA LEU A 208 -14.78 -11.96 -3.64
C LEU A 208 -16.04 -12.50 -2.96
N ASN A 209 -16.17 -13.83 -2.86
CA ASN A 209 -17.37 -14.45 -2.26
C ASN A 209 -17.41 -14.22 -0.75
N ALA A 210 -16.26 -14.34 -0.07
CA ALA A 210 -16.14 -14.02 1.34
C ALA A 210 -16.40 -12.52 1.59
N TYR A 211 -15.89 -11.65 0.72
CA TYR A 211 -16.11 -10.21 0.80
C TYR A 211 -17.60 -9.84 0.62
N ILE A 212 -18.27 -10.39 -0.40
CA ILE A 212 -19.71 -10.16 -0.64
C ILE A 212 -20.54 -10.63 0.57
N LYS A 213 -20.21 -11.79 1.16
CA LYS A 213 -20.88 -12.28 2.38
C LYS A 213 -20.64 -11.35 3.57
N SER A 214 -19.44 -10.80 3.72
CA SER A 214 -19.10 -9.89 4.83
C SER A 214 -19.86 -8.57 4.79
N ILE A 215 -20.17 -8.06 3.60
CA ILE A 215 -20.94 -6.80 3.42
C ILE A 215 -22.42 -6.98 3.77
N ARG A 216 -22.90 -8.22 3.92
CA ARG A 216 -24.33 -8.52 4.19
C ARG A 216 -25.27 -7.73 3.29
N PHE A 217 -25.05 -7.81 1.98
CA PHE A 217 -25.86 -7.10 0.98
C PHE A 217 -27.37 -7.33 1.14
N ASP A 218 -27.78 -8.45 1.74
CA ASP A 218 -29.18 -8.77 2.01
C ASP A 218 -29.79 -7.95 3.14
N GLU A 219 -28.96 -7.48 4.09
CA GLU A 219 -29.36 -6.59 5.18
C GLU A 219 -29.37 -5.10 4.76
N LEU A 220 -28.86 -4.78 3.57
CA LEU A 220 -28.89 -3.45 2.97
C LEU A 220 -30.35 -3.05 2.65
N LYS A 221 -31.08 -2.63 3.67
CA LYS A 221 -32.38 -1.96 3.49
C LYS A 221 -32.13 -0.59 2.86
N VAL A 222 -32.26 -0.52 1.53
CA VAL A 222 -32.39 0.78 0.86
C VAL A 222 -33.65 1.42 1.42
N PRO A 223 -33.58 2.58 2.12
CA PRO A 223 -34.77 3.21 2.68
C PRO A 223 -35.78 3.45 1.58
N SER A 224 -37.00 2.95 1.76
CA SER A 224 -38.13 3.12 0.82
C SER A 224 -38.78 4.49 0.88
N LEU A 225 -38.32 5.36 1.80
CA LEU A 225 -38.81 6.73 1.92
C LEU A 225 -38.26 7.60 0.78
N PRO A 226 -39.09 8.43 0.15
CA PRO A 226 -38.60 9.36 -0.85
C PRO A 226 -37.62 10.35 -0.21
N PHE A 227 -36.33 10.11 -0.48
CA PHE A 227 -35.27 11.02 -0.06
C PHE A 227 -35.26 12.20 -1.03
N GLN A 228 -35.80 13.33 -0.60
CA GLN A 228 -35.71 14.58 -1.34
C GLN A 228 -34.40 15.27 -0.94
N LEU A 229 -33.42 15.23 -1.84
CA LEU A 229 -32.30 16.15 -1.74
C LEU A 229 -32.80 17.57 -1.96
N PRO A 230 -32.35 18.55 -1.16
CA PRO A 230 -32.49 19.95 -1.55
C PRO A 230 -31.82 20.15 -2.93
N THR A 231 -32.38 21.02 -3.74
CA THR A 231 -31.91 21.27 -5.13
C THR A 231 -30.41 21.58 -5.17
N ASN A 232 -29.92 22.35 -4.18
CA ASN A 232 -28.52 22.65 -3.99
C ASN A 232 -28.16 22.60 -2.50
N LYS A 233 -27.00 22.05 -2.16
CA LYS A 233 -26.47 22.02 -0.80
C LYS A 233 -24.97 22.28 -0.81
N THR A 234 -24.51 23.20 0.02
CA THR A 234 -23.11 23.59 0.12
C THR A 234 -22.51 23.03 1.42
N TYR A 235 -21.25 22.59 1.33
CA TYR A 235 -20.46 22.09 2.44
C TYR A 235 -19.12 22.81 2.48
N TYR A 236 -18.53 22.95 3.66
CA TYR A 236 -17.26 23.64 3.87
C TYR A 236 -16.29 22.77 4.67
N GLY A 237 -15.05 22.70 4.19
CA GLY A 237 -13.99 21.91 4.81
C GLY A 237 -14.17 20.40 4.67
N THR A 238 -13.16 19.63 5.06
CA THR A 238 -13.08 18.18 4.85
C THR A 238 -14.16 17.39 5.58
N GLU A 239 -14.52 17.79 6.80
CA GLU A 239 -15.55 17.07 7.57
C GLU A 239 -16.95 17.18 6.94
N GLN A 240 -17.29 18.37 6.43
CA GLN A 240 -18.57 18.52 5.72
C GLN A 240 -18.51 17.94 4.30
N MET A 241 -17.36 17.94 3.65
CA MET A 241 -17.14 17.26 2.37
C MET A 241 -17.50 15.78 2.46
N LYS A 242 -17.04 15.07 3.51
CA LYS A 242 -17.39 13.67 3.75
C LYS A 242 -18.90 13.45 3.77
N ASN A 243 -19.65 14.35 4.41
CA ASN A 243 -21.12 14.32 4.37
C ASN A 243 -21.68 14.54 2.97
N GLY A 244 -21.06 15.45 2.19
CA GLY A 244 -21.42 15.71 0.78
C GLY A 244 -21.22 14.47 -0.09
N GLU A 245 -20.12 13.74 0.08
CA GLU A 245 -19.88 12.48 -0.62
C GLU A 245 -20.91 11.40 -0.25
N LEU A 246 -21.23 11.24 1.05
CA LEU A 246 -22.26 10.30 1.48
C LEU A 246 -23.66 10.67 0.95
N ASP A 247 -23.99 11.97 0.91
CA ASP A 247 -25.25 12.44 0.35
C ASP A 247 -25.31 12.19 -1.17
N PHE A 248 -24.19 12.38 -1.89
CA PHE A 248 -24.07 12.04 -3.32
C PHE A 248 -24.27 10.54 -3.57
N LEU A 249 -23.57 9.67 -2.81
CA LEU A 249 -23.69 8.22 -2.92
C LEU A 249 -25.13 7.76 -2.65
N LYS A 250 -25.75 8.31 -1.61
CA LYS A 250 -27.15 8.03 -1.25
C LYS A 250 -28.12 8.46 -2.35
N ALA A 251 -27.97 9.68 -2.88
CA ALA A 251 -28.81 10.18 -3.98
C ALA A 251 -28.69 9.30 -5.22
N THR A 252 -27.47 8.90 -5.57
CA THR A 252 -27.17 8.06 -6.73
C THR A 252 -27.75 6.65 -6.55
N ALA A 253 -27.53 6.02 -5.39
CA ALA A 253 -28.03 4.68 -5.11
C ALA A 253 -29.57 4.61 -5.08
N LEU A 254 -30.25 5.61 -4.51
CA LEU A 254 -31.71 5.65 -4.39
C LEU A 254 -32.41 6.13 -5.67
N SER A 255 -31.70 6.74 -6.61
CA SER A 255 -32.30 7.22 -7.87
C SER A 255 -32.75 6.07 -8.76
N LYS A 256 -33.60 6.37 -9.76
CA LYS A 256 -33.99 5.41 -10.82
C LYS A 256 -32.98 5.39 -11.98
N SER A 257 -32.04 6.30 -12.01
CA SER A 257 -31.06 6.43 -13.10
C SER A 257 -30.15 5.20 -13.18
N LYS A 258 -29.84 4.78 -14.40
CA LYS A 258 -28.87 3.73 -14.75
C LYS A 258 -27.63 4.29 -15.44
N HIS A 259 -27.50 5.62 -15.53
CA HIS A 259 -26.31 6.25 -16.08
C HIS A 259 -25.06 5.86 -15.26
N SER A 260 -23.95 5.67 -15.96
CA SER A 260 -22.65 5.45 -15.31
C SER A 260 -22.28 6.63 -14.43
N VAL A 261 -21.52 6.34 -13.38
CA VAL A 261 -21.04 7.34 -12.42
C VAL A 261 -19.63 7.72 -12.78
N PHE A 262 -19.34 9.01 -12.76
CA PHE A 262 -17.99 9.56 -12.86
C PHE A 262 -17.51 9.99 -11.48
N MET A 263 -16.26 9.65 -11.14
CA MET A 263 -15.64 10.02 -9.87
C MET A 263 -14.19 10.46 -10.11
N CYS A 264 -13.84 11.63 -9.59
CA CYS A 264 -12.49 12.19 -9.65
C CYS A 264 -12.21 12.96 -8.35
N SER A 265 -11.12 12.62 -7.66
CA SER A 265 -10.72 13.32 -6.43
C SER A 265 -9.19 13.29 -6.29
N ASP A 266 -8.61 14.39 -5.80
CA ASP A 266 -7.21 14.48 -5.42
C ASP A 266 -7.00 14.47 -3.89
N MET A 267 -8.05 14.18 -3.12
CA MET A 267 -7.98 14.09 -1.66
C MET A 267 -6.85 13.16 -1.20
N PRO A 268 -6.03 13.60 -0.23
CA PRO A 268 -5.03 12.72 0.39
C PRO A 268 -5.68 11.49 1.01
N MET A 269 -5.04 10.33 0.83
CA MET A 269 -5.56 9.07 1.40
C MET A 269 -5.58 9.10 2.93
N GLU A 270 -4.64 9.80 3.57
CA GLU A 270 -4.59 9.96 5.02
C GLU A 270 -5.86 10.64 5.56
N ASP A 271 -6.35 11.69 4.89
CA ASP A 271 -7.57 12.41 5.29
C ASP A 271 -8.83 11.52 5.17
N MET A 272 -8.83 10.60 4.19
CA MET A 272 -9.93 9.66 3.97
C MET A 272 -9.87 8.47 4.92
N ALA A 273 -8.67 7.98 5.24
CA ALA A 273 -8.46 6.81 6.10
C ALA A 273 -8.56 7.12 7.60
N ALA A 274 -8.35 8.37 8.01
CA ALA A 274 -8.38 8.78 9.41
C ALA A 274 -9.74 8.55 10.10
N ASP A 275 -10.84 8.52 9.33
CA ASP A 275 -12.19 8.28 9.83
C ASP A 275 -12.71 6.91 9.37
N LEU A 276 -12.53 5.90 10.22
CA LEU A 276 -12.99 4.53 9.94
C LEU A 276 -14.50 4.42 9.74
N GLU A 277 -15.30 5.27 10.40
CA GLU A 277 -16.75 5.24 10.25
C GLU A 277 -17.19 5.82 8.90
N PHE A 278 -16.55 6.89 8.47
CA PHE A 278 -16.75 7.44 7.14
C PHE A 278 -16.35 6.44 6.07
N SER A 279 -15.15 5.83 6.18
CA SER A 279 -14.65 4.84 5.22
C SER A 279 -15.62 3.68 5.05
N LYS A 280 -16.18 3.14 6.14
CA LYS A 280 -17.19 2.08 6.09
C LYS A 280 -18.47 2.53 5.38
N LYS A 281 -19.00 3.71 5.71
CA LYS A 281 -20.21 4.27 5.06
C LYS A 281 -19.98 4.57 3.58
N TYR A 282 -18.79 5.03 3.22
CA TYR A 282 -18.39 5.33 1.86
C TYR A 282 -18.35 4.05 1.00
N MET A 283 -17.64 3.02 1.49
CA MET A 283 -17.57 1.71 0.83
C MET A 283 -18.96 1.05 0.71
N PHE A 284 -19.81 1.19 1.71
CA PHE A 284 -21.19 0.76 1.67
C PHE A 284 -21.99 1.46 0.56
N GLY A 285 -21.84 2.79 0.42
CA GLY A 285 -22.49 3.55 -0.65
C GLY A 285 -22.04 3.12 -2.04
N LEU A 286 -20.73 2.88 -2.23
CA LEU A 286 -20.16 2.34 -3.46
C LEU A 286 -20.74 0.95 -3.76
N ALA A 287 -20.77 0.06 -2.78
CA ALA A 287 -21.33 -1.28 -2.92
C ALA A 287 -22.83 -1.25 -3.30
N ALA A 288 -23.61 -0.31 -2.73
CA ALA A 288 -25.02 -0.13 -3.10
C ALA A 288 -25.19 0.31 -4.56
N MET A 289 -24.31 1.18 -5.06
CA MET A 289 -24.32 1.57 -6.47
C MET A 289 -23.98 0.39 -7.41
N LEU A 290 -22.97 -0.41 -7.05
CA LEU A 290 -22.59 -1.60 -7.81
C LEU A 290 -23.71 -2.66 -7.79
N LYS A 291 -24.35 -2.91 -6.63
CA LYS A 291 -25.53 -3.78 -6.52
C LYS A 291 -26.69 -3.32 -7.42
N LYS A 292 -26.85 -2.01 -7.59
CA LYS A 292 -27.84 -1.44 -8.53
C LYS A 292 -27.47 -1.68 -10.01
N GLY A 293 -26.27 -2.16 -10.30
CA GLY A 293 -25.72 -2.40 -11.64
C GLY A 293 -25.17 -1.13 -12.31
N LEU A 294 -24.76 -0.13 -11.52
CA LEU A 294 -24.10 1.05 -12.07
C LEU A 294 -22.65 0.75 -12.41
N HIS A 295 -22.18 1.36 -13.49
CA HIS A 295 -20.76 1.35 -13.85
C HIS A 295 -20.09 2.62 -13.35
N LEU A 296 -18.90 2.51 -12.74
CA LEU A 296 -18.13 3.61 -12.19
C LEU A 296 -16.89 3.87 -13.06
N ASN A 297 -16.76 5.09 -13.54
CA ASN A 297 -15.56 5.61 -14.20
C ASN A 297 -14.77 6.44 -13.17
N VAL A 298 -13.63 5.93 -12.73
CA VAL A 298 -12.86 6.54 -11.64
C VAL A 298 -11.55 7.10 -12.19
N VAL A 299 -11.34 8.41 -12.07
CA VAL A 299 -10.07 9.04 -12.45
C VAL A 299 -9.18 9.17 -11.23
N HIS A 300 -8.11 8.37 -11.19
CA HIS A 300 -7.12 8.39 -10.13
C HIS A 300 -6.12 9.52 -10.32
N ASN A 301 -5.82 10.23 -9.25
CA ASN A 301 -4.71 11.17 -9.23
C ASN A 301 -3.38 10.40 -9.02
N LEU A 302 -2.53 10.42 -10.04
CA LEU A 302 -1.21 9.79 -10.01
C LEU A 302 -0.10 10.75 -9.55
N ASN A 303 -0.41 12.03 -9.35
CA ASN A 303 0.53 13.05 -8.85
C ASN A 303 0.61 13.03 -7.32
N ARG A 304 0.88 11.87 -6.75
CA ARG A 304 1.04 11.65 -5.30
C ARG A 304 2.22 10.72 -5.04
N PRO A 305 2.73 10.64 -3.81
CA PRO A 305 3.77 9.68 -3.45
C PRO A 305 3.37 8.26 -3.88
N PHE A 306 4.35 7.47 -4.36
CA PHE A 306 4.07 6.15 -4.90
C PHE A 306 3.40 5.22 -3.88
N ASP A 307 3.82 5.27 -2.62
CA ASP A 307 3.23 4.48 -1.53
C ASP A 307 1.75 4.82 -1.31
N GLU A 308 1.40 6.10 -1.37
CA GLU A 308 0.01 6.57 -1.27
C GLU A 308 -0.82 6.14 -2.48
N LEU A 309 -0.23 6.16 -3.69
CA LEU A 309 -0.88 5.65 -4.89
C LEU A 309 -1.20 4.16 -4.75
N MET A 310 -0.22 3.37 -4.32
CA MET A 310 -0.38 1.92 -4.17
C MET A 310 -1.41 1.57 -3.09
N LEU A 311 -1.39 2.28 -1.96
CA LEU A 311 -2.40 2.14 -0.91
C LEU A 311 -3.81 2.46 -1.45
N GLY A 312 -3.91 3.52 -2.25
CA GLY A 312 -5.16 3.88 -2.92
C GLY A 312 -5.67 2.77 -3.82
N LEU A 313 -4.82 2.21 -4.68
CA LEU A 313 -5.20 1.10 -5.57
C LEU A 313 -5.57 -0.16 -4.78
N GLU A 314 -4.85 -0.48 -3.71
CA GLU A 314 -5.14 -1.60 -2.81
C GLU A 314 -6.55 -1.48 -2.19
N CYS A 315 -6.93 -0.31 -1.70
CA CYS A 315 -8.27 -0.07 -1.14
C CYS A 315 -9.39 -0.28 -2.18
N TRP A 316 -9.10 -0.16 -3.47
CA TRP A 316 -10.07 -0.36 -4.56
C TRP A 316 -10.14 -1.80 -5.08
N ILE A 317 -9.25 -2.72 -4.66
CA ILE A 317 -9.25 -4.12 -5.11
C ILE A 317 -10.65 -4.76 -5.04
N PRO A 318 -11.39 -4.68 -3.90
CA PRO A 318 -12.72 -5.30 -3.80
C PRO A 318 -13.69 -4.81 -4.87
N LEU A 319 -13.57 -3.56 -5.25
CA LEU A 319 -14.44 -2.90 -6.21
C LEU A 319 -14.02 -3.24 -7.65
N TYR A 320 -12.72 -3.28 -7.95
CA TYR A 320 -12.21 -3.74 -9.24
C TYR A 320 -12.64 -5.17 -9.55
N MET A 321 -12.64 -6.05 -8.53
CA MET A 321 -13.07 -7.44 -8.67
C MET A 321 -14.53 -7.60 -9.10
N THR A 322 -15.37 -6.56 -8.99
CA THR A 322 -16.75 -6.60 -9.49
C THR A 322 -16.84 -6.49 -11.03
N GLY A 323 -15.79 -5.97 -11.68
CA GLY A 323 -15.79 -5.68 -13.12
C GLY A 323 -16.63 -4.47 -13.53
N GLN A 324 -17.28 -3.79 -12.58
CA GLN A 324 -18.14 -2.62 -12.85
C GLN A 324 -17.40 -1.29 -12.70
N ILE A 325 -16.06 -1.30 -12.60
CA ILE A 325 -15.25 -0.10 -12.46
C ILE A 325 -14.21 -0.06 -13.57
N THR A 326 -14.10 1.10 -14.20
CA THR A 326 -13.02 1.40 -15.13
C THR A 326 -12.13 2.49 -14.51
N PRO A 327 -10.89 2.14 -14.13
CA PRO A 327 -9.93 3.10 -13.61
C PRO A 327 -9.24 3.87 -14.75
N TYR A 328 -9.19 5.18 -14.62
CA TYR A 328 -8.55 6.11 -15.54
C TYR A 328 -7.50 6.95 -14.84
N TYR A 329 -6.66 7.58 -15.63
CA TYR A 329 -5.78 8.67 -15.22
C TYR A 329 -5.68 9.74 -16.30
N LEU A 330 -5.23 10.93 -15.91
CA LEU A 330 -4.96 12.02 -16.85
C LEU A 330 -3.45 12.22 -16.96
N LYS A 331 -2.93 12.39 -18.18
CA LYS A 331 -1.51 12.74 -18.41
C LYS A 331 -1.25 14.20 -18.10
N GLY A 332 -0.09 14.48 -17.53
CA GLY A 332 0.38 15.83 -17.24
C GLY A 332 0.11 16.30 -15.81
N THR A 333 0.64 17.47 -15.47
CA THR A 333 0.38 18.11 -14.18
C THR A 333 -1.00 18.76 -14.22
N HIS A 334 -1.89 18.29 -13.35
CA HIS A 334 -3.17 18.96 -13.17
C HIS A 334 -2.96 20.20 -12.32
N ASN A 335 -3.53 21.33 -12.76
CA ASN A 335 -3.62 22.49 -11.92
C ASN A 335 -4.70 22.24 -10.85
N SER A 336 -4.30 21.60 -9.75
CA SER A 336 -5.15 21.28 -8.61
C SER A 336 -5.53 22.50 -7.75
N VAL A 337 -5.23 23.72 -8.23
CA VAL A 337 -5.51 24.94 -7.47
C VAL A 337 -7.00 25.20 -7.33
N PHE A 338 -7.82 24.77 -8.29
CA PHE A 338 -9.24 25.14 -8.31
C PHE A 338 -10.21 23.96 -8.25
N GLY A 339 -9.95 22.87 -8.90
CA GLY A 339 -10.89 21.76 -8.97
C GLY A 339 -10.25 20.47 -8.44
N HIS A 340 -10.69 20.04 -7.27
CA HIS A 340 -10.10 18.85 -6.64
C HIS A 340 -11.07 17.68 -6.44
N LEU A 341 -12.37 17.91 -6.58
CA LEU A 341 -13.38 16.87 -6.47
C LEU A 341 -14.50 17.08 -7.50
N LEU A 342 -14.82 16.02 -8.22
CA LEU A 342 -15.99 15.99 -9.10
C LEU A 342 -16.56 14.56 -9.15
N ASN A 343 -17.75 14.39 -8.56
CA ASN A 343 -18.52 13.16 -8.64
C ASN A 343 -19.84 13.46 -9.36
N VAL A 344 -20.12 12.73 -10.45
CA VAL A 344 -21.31 12.96 -11.30
C VAL A 344 -22.02 11.67 -11.56
N SER A 345 -23.35 11.68 -11.39
CA SER A 345 -24.25 10.57 -11.70
C SER A 345 -25.42 11.03 -12.56
N GLY A 346 -26.37 10.15 -12.84
CA GLY A 346 -27.61 10.56 -13.48
C GLY A 346 -28.64 11.21 -12.52
N ALA A 347 -28.27 11.43 -11.26
CA ALA A 347 -29.18 11.94 -10.23
C ALA A 347 -28.66 13.18 -9.51
N ALA A 348 -27.35 13.32 -9.39
CA ALA A 348 -26.71 14.42 -8.69
C ALA A 348 -25.28 14.63 -9.19
N ALA A 349 -24.73 15.82 -8.95
CA ALA A 349 -23.33 16.15 -9.09
C ALA A 349 -22.80 16.77 -7.79
N LEU A 350 -21.63 16.34 -7.35
CA LEU A 350 -20.88 16.93 -6.26
C LEU A 350 -19.58 17.48 -6.84
N SER A 351 -19.41 18.79 -6.78
CA SER A 351 -18.17 19.47 -7.19
C SER A 351 -17.49 20.11 -5.99
N GLY A 352 -16.16 20.14 -6.00
CA GLY A 352 -15.37 20.72 -4.93
C GLY A 352 -14.23 21.57 -5.46
N GLU A 353 -14.01 22.71 -4.82
CA GLU A 353 -12.92 23.63 -5.08
C GLU A 353 -12.09 23.82 -3.82
N CYS A 354 -10.79 23.68 -3.93
CA CYS A 354 -9.84 24.01 -2.87
C CYS A 354 -8.45 24.30 -3.44
N ILE A 355 -7.60 24.88 -2.61
CA ILE A 355 -6.18 24.97 -2.90
C ILE A 355 -5.50 23.72 -2.36
N ALA A 356 -4.66 23.06 -3.17
CA ALA A 356 -3.90 21.89 -2.75
C ALA A 356 -3.14 22.14 -1.44
N GLY A 357 -3.29 21.23 -0.47
CA GLY A 357 -2.75 21.36 0.88
C GLY A 357 -3.61 22.18 1.86
N PHE A 358 -4.73 22.78 1.39
CA PHE A 358 -5.69 23.51 2.22
C PHE A 358 -7.11 22.93 2.12
N HIS A 359 -7.24 21.61 2.00
CA HIS A 359 -8.51 20.92 1.80
C HIS A 359 -9.54 21.21 2.90
N ASN A 360 -9.07 21.49 4.13
CA ASN A 360 -9.91 21.90 5.24
C ASN A 360 -10.62 23.27 5.05
N LYS A 361 -10.29 24.01 4.00
CA LYS A 361 -10.91 25.28 3.60
C LYS A 361 -11.66 25.16 2.26
N GLY A 362 -11.79 23.95 1.73
CA GLY A 362 -12.51 23.70 0.49
C GLY A 362 -13.99 24.02 0.59
N LYS A 363 -14.60 24.36 -0.56
CA LYS A 363 -16.04 24.55 -0.75
C LYS A 363 -16.56 23.46 -1.68
N TYR A 364 -17.65 22.82 -1.31
CA TYR A 364 -18.25 21.71 -2.04
C TYR A 364 -19.73 21.98 -2.27
N GLU A 365 -20.20 21.68 -3.46
CA GLU A 365 -21.58 21.92 -3.87
C GLU A 365 -22.19 20.64 -4.43
N LEU A 366 -23.25 20.16 -3.77
CA LEU A 366 -24.08 19.07 -4.24
C LEU A 366 -25.31 19.65 -4.91
N THR A 367 -25.55 19.28 -6.16
CA THR A 367 -26.71 19.74 -6.93
C THR A 367 -27.44 18.58 -7.59
N ASN A 368 -28.78 18.71 -7.69
CA ASN A 368 -29.64 17.91 -8.55
C ASN A 368 -30.47 18.79 -9.51
N ASN A 369 -30.09 20.08 -9.63
CA ASN A 369 -30.66 20.96 -10.64
C ASN A 369 -30.34 20.41 -12.03
N LYS A 370 -31.36 20.35 -12.92
CA LYS A 370 -31.24 19.68 -14.21
C LYS A 370 -30.18 20.33 -15.13
N ASP A 371 -30.12 21.64 -15.15
CA ASP A 371 -29.21 22.36 -16.04
C ASP A 371 -27.76 22.25 -15.56
N GLU A 372 -27.54 22.39 -14.25
CA GLU A 372 -26.24 22.18 -13.63
C GLU A 372 -25.76 20.72 -13.77
N LEU A 373 -26.66 19.77 -13.56
CA LEU A 373 -26.36 18.35 -13.72
C LEU A 373 -25.97 18.03 -15.17
N ALA A 374 -26.68 18.56 -16.16
CA ALA A 374 -26.33 18.41 -17.57
C ALA A 374 -24.93 19.00 -17.88
N TYR A 375 -24.62 20.17 -17.34
CA TYR A 375 -23.29 20.76 -17.45
C TYR A 375 -22.19 19.86 -16.87
N TYR A 376 -22.39 19.33 -15.67
CA TYR A 376 -21.39 18.45 -15.04
C TYR A 376 -21.28 17.10 -15.76
N GLN A 377 -22.34 16.56 -16.32
CA GLN A 377 -22.32 15.36 -17.15
C GLN A 377 -21.49 15.59 -18.42
N GLU A 378 -21.68 16.72 -19.12
CA GLU A 378 -20.87 17.07 -20.27
C GLU A 378 -19.39 17.29 -19.88
N ARG A 379 -19.13 17.99 -18.77
CA ARG A 379 -17.77 18.18 -18.25
C ARG A 379 -17.09 16.87 -17.94
N SER A 380 -17.76 15.92 -17.27
CA SER A 380 -17.22 14.61 -16.97
C SER A 380 -16.93 13.79 -18.24
N ALA A 381 -17.81 13.85 -19.24
CA ALA A 381 -17.59 13.23 -20.54
C ALA A 381 -16.36 13.82 -21.27
N CYS A 382 -16.17 15.14 -21.20
CA CYS A 382 -14.98 15.80 -21.76
C CYS A 382 -13.69 15.38 -21.03
N ILE A 383 -13.73 15.19 -19.71
CA ILE A 383 -12.59 14.67 -18.93
C ILE A 383 -12.27 13.24 -19.36
N LEU A 384 -13.27 12.36 -19.45
CA LEU A 384 -13.08 10.97 -19.85
C LEU A 384 -12.50 10.85 -21.26
N LYS A 385 -12.86 11.72 -22.22
CA LYS A 385 -12.26 11.75 -23.55
C LYS A 385 -10.75 12.05 -23.53
N LYS A 386 -10.24 12.73 -22.50
CA LYS A 386 -8.82 13.05 -22.32
C LYS A 386 -8.12 12.06 -21.39
N ALA A 387 -8.86 11.25 -20.68
CA ALA A 387 -8.33 10.27 -19.75
C ALA A 387 -7.79 9.04 -20.50
N HIS A 388 -6.81 8.40 -19.89
CA HIS A 388 -6.25 7.13 -20.34
C HIS A 388 -6.64 6.04 -19.35
N SER A 389 -6.84 4.82 -19.84
CA SER A 389 -7.03 3.66 -18.97
C SER A 389 -5.78 3.48 -18.10
N LEU A 390 -5.98 3.36 -16.78
CA LEU A 390 -4.91 3.04 -15.85
C LEU A 390 -4.57 1.55 -15.93
N MET A 391 -5.61 0.72 -16.02
CA MET A 391 -5.54 -0.71 -16.29
C MET A 391 -6.82 -1.15 -17.00
N ASP A 392 -6.69 -2.13 -17.88
CA ASP A 392 -7.83 -2.82 -18.49
C ASP A 392 -8.19 -4.03 -17.65
N ILE A 393 -9.48 -4.17 -17.32
CA ILE A 393 -10.00 -5.26 -16.49
C ILE A 393 -10.83 -6.19 -17.38
N TYR A 394 -10.46 -7.48 -17.41
CA TYR A 394 -11.14 -8.52 -18.16
C TYR A 394 -11.71 -9.57 -17.22
N ARG A 395 -12.97 -9.90 -17.42
CA ARG A 395 -13.70 -11.01 -16.79
C ARG A 395 -14.40 -11.84 -17.86
N GLU A 396 -15.26 -12.78 -17.45
CA GLU A 396 -16.02 -13.66 -18.35
C GLU A 396 -16.78 -12.89 -19.44
N ASP A 397 -17.40 -11.76 -19.09
CA ASP A 397 -18.14 -10.90 -20.03
C ASP A 397 -17.25 -10.25 -21.09
N ARG A 398 -15.92 -10.26 -20.91
CA ARG A 398 -14.90 -9.71 -21.83
C ARG A 398 -13.88 -10.74 -22.29
N GLU A 399 -14.18 -12.02 -22.21
CA GLU A 399 -13.29 -13.13 -22.60
C GLU A 399 -12.81 -13.00 -24.07
N ALA A 400 -13.72 -12.69 -24.99
CA ALA A 400 -13.36 -12.49 -26.41
C ALA A 400 -12.38 -11.32 -26.61
N ALA A 401 -12.53 -10.25 -25.85
CA ALA A 401 -11.62 -9.11 -25.89
C ALA A 401 -10.24 -9.46 -25.31
N LEU A 402 -10.17 -10.25 -24.24
CA LEU A 402 -8.93 -10.78 -23.69
C LEU A 402 -8.23 -11.71 -24.69
N ALA A 403 -8.98 -12.62 -25.32
CA ALA A 403 -8.42 -13.52 -26.33
C ALA A 403 -7.84 -12.75 -27.52
N ALA A 404 -8.54 -11.71 -28.00
CA ALA A 404 -8.04 -10.84 -29.06
C ALA A 404 -6.78 -10.06 -28.63
N PHE A 405 -6.73 -9.58 -27.38
CA PHE A 405 -5.56 -8.91 -26.81
C PHE A 405 -4.34 -9.86 -26.77
N LEU A 406 -4.50 -11.07 -26.24
CA LEU A 406 -3.42 -12.07 -26.14
C LEU A 406 -2.95 -12.54 -27.52
N PHE A 407 -3.88 -12.67 -28.47
CA PHE A 407 -3.54 -12.97 -29.86
C PHE A 407 -2.73 -11.83 -30.49
N ALA A 408 -3.14 -10.59 -30.34
CA ALA A 408 -2.39 -9.44 -30.85
C ALA A 408 -0.99 -9.35 -30.19
N ASP A 409 -0.89 -9.58 -28.88
CA ASP A 409 0.39 -9.61 -28.16
C ASP A 409 1.34 -10.67 -28.71
N SER A 410 0.86 -11.86 -29.05
CA SER A 410 1.72 -12.94 -29.56
C SER A 410 2.46 -12.60 -30.85
N HIS A 411 1.99 -11.62 -31.62
CA HIS A 411 2.61 -11.13 -32.87
C HIS A 411 3.52 -9.90 -32.62
N THR A 412 3.73 -9.49 -31.38
CA THR A 412 4.61 -8.37 -31.05
C THR A 412 5.96 -8.87 -30.54
N SER A 413 7.04 -8.17 -30.91
CA SER A 413 8.39 -8.48 -30.41
C SER A 413 8.57 -7.95 -28.98
N GLY A 414 9.44 -8.61 -28.20
CA GLY A 414 9.80 -8.25 -26.83
C GLY A 414 9.83 -9.48 -25.92
N SER A 415 10.75 -9.50 -24.97
CA SER A 415 10.88 -10.62 -24.03
C SER A 415 9.65 -10.71 -23.13
N ARG A 416 9.28 -11.95 -22.77
CA ARG A 416 8.23 -12.24 -21.81
C ARG A 416 8.87 -12.84 -20.55
N LYS A 417 8.56 -12.27 -19.39
CA LYS A 417 8.89 -12.84 -18.08
C LYS A 417 7.60 -13.09 -17.32
N ASN A 418 7.40 -14.32 -16.87
CA ASN A 418 6.18 -14.70 -16.18
C ASN A 418 6.53 -15.20 -14.76
N LEU A 419 5.78 -14.73 -13.78
CA LEU A 419 5.81 -15.27 -12.42
C LEU A 419 4.54 -16.10 -12.25
N LEU A 420 4.69 -17.41 -12.12
CA LEU A 420 3.57 -18.34 -12.13
C LEU A 420 3.39 -18.99 -10.76
N SER A 421 2.15 -19.06 -10.30
CA SER A 421 1.78 -19.81 -9.09
C SER A 421 1.56 -21.31 -9.36
N THR A 422 1.73 -21.74 -10.61
CA THR A 422 1.60 -23.13 -11.04
C THR A 422 2.33 -23.33 -12.38
N LEU A 423 2.30 -24.55 -12.94
CA LEU A 423 2.92 -24.82 -14.24
C LEU A 423 2.13 -24.19 -15.39
N PRO A 424 2.84 -23.71 -16.45
CA PRO A 424 2.21 -23.07 -17.60
C PRO A 424 1.40 -24.08 -18.42
N ILE A 425 0.12 -23.81 -18.64
CA ILE A 425 -0.81 -24.74 -19.30
C ILE A 425 -0.37 -25.09 -20.74
N TYR A 426 0.36 -24.20 -21.41
CA TYR A 426 0.80 -24.41 -22.80
C TYR A 426 1.95 -25.43 -22.95
N THR A 427 2.57 -25.87 -21.85
CA THR A 427 3.57 -26.95 -21.86
C THR A 427 2.94 -28.32 -21.66
N ALA A 428 1.70 -28.39 -21.17
CA ALA A 428 0.97 -29.65 -21.03
C ALA A 428 0.56 -30.20 -22.40
N THR A 429 0.67 -31.51 -22.59
CA THR A 429 0.16 -32.19 -23.80
C THR A 429 -1.35 -32.40 -23.73
N ASP A 430 -2.00 -32.56 -24.87
CA ASP A 430 -3.44 -32.84 -24.94
C ASP A 430 -3.77 -34.21 -24.30
N ALA A 431 -2.86 -35.19 -24.41
CA ALA A 431 -2.99 -36.49 -23.74
C ALA A 431 -2.98 -36.36 -22.23
N PHE A 432 -2.00 -35.64 -21.67
CA PHE A 432 -1.92 -35.36 -20.23
C PHE A 432 -3.18 -34.63 -19.73
N LEU A 433 -3.58 -33.53 -20.40
CA LEU A 433 -4.76 -32.77 -19.99
C LEU A 433 -6.04 -33.60 -20.06
N THR A 434 -6.18 -34.44 -21.08
CA THR A 434 -7.36 -35.32 -21.22
C THR A 434 -7.45 -36.28 -20.04
N GLU A 435 -6.37 -36.99 -19.69
CA GLU A 435 -6.33 -37.90 -18.57
C GLU A 435 -6.57 -37.20 -17.22
N PHE A 436 -5.89 -36.05 -17.01
CA PHE A 436 -6.03 -35.20 -15.84
C PHE A 436 -7.47 -34.76 -15.61
N LEU A 437 -8.18 -34.33 -16.66
CA LEU A 437 -9.55 -33.84 -16.60
C LEU A 437 -10.57 -35.00 -16.42
N GLN A 438 -10.32 -36.15 -17.06
CA GLN A 438 -11.15 -37.36 -16.90
C GLN A 438 -11.15 -37.87 -15.45
N LYS A 439 -9.99 -37.91 -14.79
CA LYS A 439 -9.85 -38.30 -13.38
C LYS A 439 -10.69 -37.41 -12.45
N ARG A 440 -10.99 -36.19 -12.83
CA ARG A 440 -11.77 -35.21 -12.06
C ARG A 440 -13.23 -35.11 -12.50
N ALA A 441 -13.67 -36.02 -13.36
CA ALA A 441 -15.04 -36.07 -13.89
C ALA A 441 -15.51 -34.75 -14.50
N VAL A 442 -14.60 -33.98 -15.11
CA VAL A 442 -14.92 -32.74 -15.82
C VAL A 442 -15.83 -33.07 -17.01
N SER A 443 -16.87 -32.29 -17.25
CA SER A 443 -17.81 -32.54 -18.35
C SER A 443 -17.12 -32.45 -19.72
N ALA A 444 -17.63 -33.18 -20.69
CA ALA A 444 -17.05 -33.20 -22.04
C ALA A 444 -16.99 -31.78 -22.68
N GLU A 445 -17.99 -30.94 -22.41
CA GLU A 445 -18.02 -29.55 -22.87
C GLU A 445 -16.91 -28.71 -22.24
N GLN A 446 -16.76 -28.79 -20.91
CA GLN A 446 -15.71 -28.09 -20.18
C GLN A 446 -14.31 -28.58 -20.60
N MET A 447 -14.15 -29.89 -20.74
CA MET A 447 -12.88 -30.50 -21.22
C MET A 447 -12.50 -29.94 -22.61
N GLN A 448 -13.46 -29.88 -23.53
CA GLN A 448 -13.19 -29.33 -24.87
C GLN A 448 -12.78 -27.85 -24.80
N LYS A 449 -13.41 -27.06 -23.95
CA LYS A 449 -13.02 -25.66 -23.72
C LYS A 449 -11.61 -25.53 -23.16
N ILE A 450 -11.24 -26.34 -22.17
CA ILE A 450 -9.89 -26.33 -21.57
C ILE A 450 -8.83 -26.73 -22.58
N LEU A 451 -9.06 -27.80 -23.36
CA LEU A 451 -8.13 -28.26 -24.40
C LEU A 451 -7.97 -27.20 -25.49
N ALA A 452 -9.06 -26.58 -25.95
CA ALA A 452 -9.02 -25.49 -26.93
C ALA A 452 -8.24 -24.28 -26.40
N TYR A 453 -8.44 -23.91 -25.13
CA TYR A 453 -7.69 -22.84 -24.48
C TYR A 453 -6.19 -23.17 -24.39
N ALA A 454 -5.83 -24.37 -23.92
CA ALA A 454 -4.43 -24.82 -23.86
C ALA A 454 -3.75 -24.80 -25.23
N ALA A 455 -4.43 -25.28 -26.27
CA ALA A 455 -3.95 -25.26 -27.65
C ALA A 455 -3.72 -23.83 -28.17
N ALA A 456 -4.67 -22.91 -27.88
CA ALA A 456 -4.53 -21.49 -28.24
C ALA A 456 -3.33 -20.85 -27.54
N ARG A 457 -3.19 -21.09 -26.23
CA ARG A 457 -2.04 -20.58 -25.45
C ARG A 457 -0.71 -21.14 -25.93
N ARG A 458 -0.66 -22.42 -26.31
CA ARG A 458 0.53 -23.05 -26.90
C ARG A 458 0.88 -22.43 -28.26
N SER A 459 -0.10 -22.21 -29.13
CA SER A 459 0.11 -21.54 -30.42
C SER A 459 0.68 -20.12 -30.23
N GLN A 460 0.14 -19.36 -29.27
CA GLN A 460 0.63 -18.01 -28.94
C GLN A 460 2.05 -18.05 -28.39
N ALA A 461 2.38 -18.98 -27.50
CA ALA A 461 3.73 -19.14 -26.98
C ALA A 461 4.73 -19.47 -28.10
N LEU A 462 4.39 -20.40 -28.98
CA LEU A 462 5.23 -20.76 -30.13
C LEU A 462 5.43 -19.57 -31.10
N GLU A 463 4.42 -18.74 -31.30
CA GLU A 463 4.54 -17.54 -32.13
C GLU A 463 5.50 -16.52 -31.50
N ILE A 464 5.38 -16.27 -30.16
CA ILE A 464 6.32 -15.40 -29.43
C ILE A 464 7.76 -15.94 -29.58
N LEU A 465 7.98 -17.24 -29.42
CA LEU A 465 9.30 -17.87 -29.46
C LEU A 465 9.99 -17.80 -30.81
N GLN A 466 9.28 -17.47 -31.90
CA GLN A 466 9.89 -17.26 -33.23
C GLN A 466 10.79 -16.01 -33.26
N SER A 467 10.46 -14.97 -32.48
CA SER A 467 11.15 -13.68 -32.55
C SER A 467 11.60 -13.15 -31.18
N SER A 468 11.20 -13.79 -30.09
CA SER A 468 11.39 -13.31 -28.75
C SER A 468 11.65 -14.45 -27.77
N THR A 469 11.87 -14.11 -26.48
CA THR A 469 12.09 -15.10 -25.43
C THR A 469 10.93 -15.14 -24.44
N ILE A 470 10.71 -16.32 -23.85
CA ILE A 470 9.81 -16.50 -22.71
C ILE A 470 10.61 -17.11 -21.56
N THR A 471 10.54 -16.47 -20.40
CA THR A 471 11.09 -17.01 -19.15
C THR A 471 9.97 -17.17 -18.14
N ASP A 472 9.67 -18.40 -17.74
CA ASP A 472 8.69 -18.72 -16.72
C ASP A 472 9.40 -19.02 -15.39
N GLU A 473 9.10 -18.23 -14.35
CA GLU A 473 9.43 -18.58 -12.98
C GLU A 473 8.29 -19.45 -12.44
N ILE A 474 8.59 -20.72 -12.19
CA ILE A 474 7.61 -21.75 -11.80
C ILE A 474 7.85 -22.21 -10.36
N PRO A 475 6.78 -22.52 -9.58
CA PRO A 475 6.94 -23.10 -8.24
C PRO A 475 7.55 -24.51 -8.33
N CYS A 476 8.41 -24.83 -7.38
CA CYS A 476 8.97 -26.19 -7.24
C CYS A 476 8.87 -26.59 -5.76
N PRO A 477 7.65 -26.79 -5.23
CA PRO A 477 7.43 -27.14 -3.83
C PRO A 477 8.04 -28.50 -3.49
N ASP A 478 8.50 -28.63 -2.27
CA ASP A 478 8.80 -29.95 -1.72
C ASP A 478 7.51 -30.72 -1.39
N GLU A 479 7.64 -31.99 -0.96
CA GLU A 479 6.48 -32.85 -0.68
C GLU A 479 5.63 -32.34 0.50
N ALA A 480 6.24 -31.68 1.49
CA ALA A 480 5.53 -31.14 2.64
C ALA A 480 4.76 -29.86 2.26
N GLU A 481 5.39 -28.97 1.54
CA GLU A 481 4.78 -27.76 1.00
C GLU A 481 3.63 -28.08 0.05
N PHE A 482 3.80 -29.08 -0.83
CA PHE A 482 2.75 -29.50 -1.74
C PHE A 482 1.52 -30.10 -1.02
N ARG A 483 1.73 -30.80 0.10
CA ARG A 483 0.62 -31.32 0.92
C ARG A 483 -0.14 -30.22 1.65
N GLU A 484 0.57 -29.21 2.11
CA GLU A 484 -0.03 -28.06 2.81
C GLU A 484 -0.75 -27.14 1.84
N HIS A 485 -0.15 -26.87 0.67
CA HIS A 485 -0.68 -26.00 -0.36
C HIS A 485 -0.66 -26.69 -1.75
N PRO A 486 -1.64 -27.57 -2.04
CA PRO A 486 -1.69 -28.27 -3.31
C PRO A 486 -1.84 -27.32 -4.48
N LEU A 487 -1.00 -27.47 -5.49
CA LEU A 487 -1.06 -26.64 -6.69
C LEU A 487 -2.24 -27.02 -7.61
N GLN A 488 -2.76 -26.05 -8.34
CA GLN A 488 -3.91 -26.24 -9.22
C GLN A 488 -3.54 -25.98 -10.69
N LEU A 489 -4.30 -26.53 -11.63
CA LEU A 489 -4.14 -26.27 -13.05
C LEU A 489 -4.33 -24.76 -13.32
N SER A 490 -3.40 -24.18 -14.08
CA SER A 490 -3.41 -22.74 -14.41
C SER A 490 -4.76 -22.31 -14.97
N LEU A 491 -5.32 -21.22 -14.39
CA LEU A 491 -6.57 -20.59 -14.81
C LEU A 491 -7.79 -21.55 -14.86
N SER A 492 -7.76 -22.63 -14.07
CA SER A 492 -8.89 -23.57 -14.00
C SER A 492 -10.22 -22.90 -13.60
N GLY A 493 -10.15 -21.79 -12.84
CA GLY A 493 -11.31 -20.97 -12.48
C GLY A 493 -12.03 -20.29 -13.65
N LEU A 494 -11.46 -20.27 -14.86
CA LEU A 494 -12.16 -19.84 -16.09
C LEU A 494 -13.24 -20.82 -16.53
N PHE A 495 -13.09 -22.11 -16.24
CA PHE A 495 -13.88 -23.16 -16.81
C PHE A 495 -14.69 -23.97 -15.79
N CYS A 496 -14.24 -23.95 -14.53
CA CYS A 496 -14.79 -24.75 -13.47
C CYS A 496 -15.02 -23.91 -12.21
N GLU A 497 -16.14 -24.13 -11.52
CA GLU A 497 -16.41 -23.50 -10.21
C GLU A 497 -15.48 -24.04 -9.11
N THR A 498 -15.00 -25.27 -9.30
CA THR A 498 -14.05 -25.92 -8.38
C THR A 498 -12.64 -25.94 -8.95
N ASN A 499 -11.66 -25.72 -8.11
CA ASN A 499 -10.25 -25.75 -8.50
C ASN A 499 -9.84 -27.16 -8.92
N LEU A 500 -9.16 -27.26 -10.06
CA LEU A 500 -8.58 -28.51 -10.58
C LEU A 500 -7.17 -28.71 -10.00
N VAL A 501 -7.08 -29.42 -8.89
CA VAL A 501 -5.85 -29.59 -8.10
C VAL A 501 -5.04 -30.77 -8.62
N TYR A 502 -3.71 -30.65 -8.73
CA TYR A 502 -2.79 -31.73 -9.06
C TYR A 502 -2.63 -32.73 -7.91
N THR A 503 -2.37 -33.99 -8.25
CA THR A 503 -1.62 -34.88 -7.34
C THR A 503 -0.11 -34.61 -7.47
N PRO A 504 0.72 -35.04 -6.51
CA PRO A 504 2.19 -34.91 -6.63
C PRO A 504 2.74 -35.56 -7.91
N GLU A 505 2.21 -36.72 -8.29
CA GLU A 505 2.62 -37.47 -9.50
C GLU A 505 2.26 -36.70 -10.77
N GLU A 506 1.03 -36.19 -10.86
CA GLU A 506 0.57 -35.40 -12.00
C GLU A 506 1.36 -34.09 -12.14
N TYR A 507 1.69 -33.46 -11.01
CA TYR A 507 2.55 -32.28 -11.01
C TYR A 507 3.96 -32.61 -11.53
N ALA A 508 4.55 -33.70 -11.06
CA ALA A 508 5.85 -34.17 -11.51
C ALA A 508 5.85 -34.50 -13.02
N GLU A 509 4.79 -35.14 -13.51
CA GLU A 509 4.61 -35.42 -14.93
C GLU A 509 4.54 -34.14 -15.75
N HIS A 510 3.69 -33.17 -15.38
CA HIS A 510 3.60 -31.90 -16.09
C HIS A 510 4.92 -31.10 -16.04
N LEU A 511 5.65 -31.16 -14.92
CA LEU A 511 6.98 -30.56 -14.80
C LEU A 511 7.99 -31.17 -15.78
N GLN A 512 7.93 -32.49 -16.01
CA GLN A 512 8.75 -33.12 -17.05
C GLN A 512 8.36 -32.66 -18.46
N LEU A 513 7.06 -32.51 -18.75
CA LEU A 513 6.60 -31.94 -20.02
C LEU A 513 7.10 -30.50 -20.21
N THR A 514 7.10 -29.67 -19.13
CA THR A 514 7.64 -28.32 -19.14
C THR A 514 9.15 -28.30 -19.45
N LYS A 515 9.91 -29.23 -18.84
CA LYS A 515 11.35 -29.39 -19.12
C LYS A 515 11.60 -29.86 -20.54
N ALA A 516 10.78 -30.77 -21.06
CA ALA A 516 10.87 -31.22 -22.46
C ALA A 516 10.60 -30.06 -23.43
N PHE A 517 9.56 -29.27 -23.17
CA PHE A 517 9.26 -28.05 -23.93
C PHE A 517 10.44 -27.08 -23.95
N ALA A 518 11.12 -26.89 -22.80
CA ALA A 518 12.31 -26.04 -22.70
C ALA A 518 13.51 -26.61 -23.50
N ALA A 519 13.66 -27.93 -23.54
CA ALA A 519 14.71 -28.58 -24.35
C ALA A 519 14.48 -28.47 -25.85
N GLU A 520 13.22 -28.43 -26.30
CA GLU A 520 12.84 -28.30 -27.71
C GLU A 520 12.93 -26.86 -28.22
N HIS A 521 12.80 -25.84 -27.33
CA HIS A 521 12.71 -24.45 -27.72
C HIS A 521 13.78 -23.60 -27.02
N ALA A 522 14.89 -23.32 -27.70
CA ALA A 522 16.03 -22.58 -27.13
C ALA A 522 15.70 -21.16 -26.64
N SER A 523 14.63 -20.54 -27.15
CA SER A 523 14.14 -19.22 -26.71
C SER A 523 13.21 -19.29 -25.50
N TYR A 524 12.91 -20.50 -24.99
CA TYR A 524 12.10 -20.71 -23.79
C TYR A 524 12.97 -21.18 -22.62
N SER A 525 12.70 -20.64 -21.43
CA SER A 525 13.31 -21.12 -20.18
C SER A 525 12.28 -21.21 -19.08
N ALA A 526 12.33 -22.33 -18.33
CA ALA A 526 11.60 -22.50 -17.07
C ALA A 526 12.61 -22.50 -15.94
N VAL A 527 12.51 -21.55 -15.04
CA VAL A 527 13.39 -21.41 -13.89
C VAL A 527 12.60 -21.61 -12.60
N GLN A 528 13.25 -22.19 -11.58
CA GLN A 528 12.60 -22.33 -10.28
C GLN A 528 12.40 -20.96 -9.66
N ALA A 529 11.19 -20.65 -9.24
CA ALA A 529 10.92 -19.47 -8.43
C ALA A 529 11.71 -19.55 -7.13
N ARG A 530 12.32 -18.44 -6.72
CA ARG A 530 13.10 -18.38 -5.46
C ARG A 530 12.22 -18.54 -4.24
N ASP A 531 10.96 -18.06 -4.35
CA ASP A 531 9.92 -18.23 -3.34
C ASP A 531 8.56 -18.39 -4.03
N ASN A 532 7.66 -19.17 -3.44
CA ASN A 532 6.26 -19.27 -3.87
C ASN A 532 5.48 -18.05 -3.37
N ALA A 533 5.83 -16.86 -3.89
CA ALA A 533 5.31 -15.59 -3.39
C ALA A 533 3.79 -15.48 -3.49
N PHE A 534 3.17 -16.15 -4.49
CA PHE A 534 1.73 -16.09 -4.73
C PHE A 534 1.15 -17.48 -5.01
N VAL A 535 -0.07 -17.71 -4.48
CA VAL A 535 -0.80 -18.98 -4.63
C VAL A 535 -1.92 -18.87 -5.67
N ASN A 536 -2.60 -17.71 -5.72
CA ASN A 536 -3.81 -17.52 -6.50
C ASN A 536 -3.65 -16.58 -7.69
N ILE A 537 -2.53 -15.91 -7.83
CA ILE A 537 -2.28 -15.03 -8.97
C ILE A 537 -1.09 -15.50 -9.79
N GLN A 538 -1.10 -15.14 -11.06
CA GLN A 538 0.06 -15.21 -11.96
C GLN A 538 0.27 -13.87 -12.63
N ILE A 539 1.53 -13.52 -12.88
CA ILE A 539 1.94 -12.24 -13.45
C ILE A 539 2.67 -12.51 -14.75
N LEU A 540 2.12 -12.04 -15.85
CA LEU A 540 2.75 -12.07 -17.16
C LEU A 540 3.28 -10.67 -17.48
N MET A 541 4.55 -10.58 -17.82
CA MET A 541 5.23 -9.33 -18.14
C MET A 541 5.71 -9.36 -19.60
N HIS A 542 5.23 -8.41 -20.39
CA HIS A 542 5.81 -8.08 -21.67
C HIS A 542 6.71 -6.87 -21.48
N GLU A 543 8.00 -7.07 -21.61
CA GLU A 543 9.02 -6.06 -21.32
C GLU A 543 8.72 -4.74 -22.06
N ASN A 544 8.64 -3.66 -21.30
CA ASN A 544 8.36 -2.29 -21.74
C ASN A 544 6.97 -2.05 -22.40
N ASP A 545 6.06 -3.02 -22.44
CA ASP A 545 4.70 -2.84 -22.97
C ASP A 545 3.64 -2.91 -21.85
N PHE A 546 3.46 -4.09 -21.23
CA PHE A 546 2.45 -4.26 -20.18
C PHE A 546 2.83 -5.30 -19.12
N VAL A 547 2.14 -5.25 -18.01
CA VAL A 547 2.05 -6.34 -17.02
C VAL A 547 0.62 -6.78 -16.93
N MET A 548 0.37 -8.10 -17.04
CA MET A 548 -0.94 -8.68 -16.81
C MET A 548 -0.92 -9.53 -15.53
N ILE A 549 -1.79 -9.17 -14.59
CA ILE A 549 -2.00 -9.92 -13.35
C ILE A 549 -3.31 -10.70 -13.50
N SER A 550 -3.25 -12.02 -13.38
CA SER A 550 -4.41 -12.90 -13.53
C SER A 550 -4.68 -13.67 -12.25
N LYS A 551 -5.91 -13.65 -11.76
CA LYS A 551 -6.33 -14.46 -10.65
C LYS A 551 -6.80 -15.84 -11.15
N ASN A 552 -6.23 -16.91 -10.59
CA ASN A 552 -6.47 -18.28 -11.03
C ASN A 552 -7.81 -18.85 -10.52
N THR A 553 -8.28 -18.36 -9.35
CA THR A 553 -9.51 -18.84 -8.70
C THR A 553 -10.75 -18.12 -9.23
N ALA A 554 -11.88 -18.81 -9.25
CA ALA A 554 -13.17 -18.23 -9.67
C ALA A 554 -13.69 -17.15 -8.68
N PRO A 555 -14.23 -16.03 -9.14
CA PRO A 555 -14.30 -15.62 -10.53
C PRO A 555 -12.94 -15.12 -11.04
N THR A 556 -12.50 -15.68 -12.17
CA THR A 556 -11.22 -15.29 -12.78
C THR A 556 -11.29 -13.87 -13.29
N ILE A 557 -10.23 -13.11 -13.05
CA ILE A 557 -10.11 -11.72 -13.48
C ILE A 557 -8.67 -11.43 -13.91
N HIS A 558 -8.53 -10.57 -14.92
CA HIS A 558 -7.24 -10.17 -15.45
C HIS A 558 -7.13 -8.65 -15.47
N PHE A 559 -6.02 -8.14 -14.96
CA PHE A 559 -5.66 -6.72 -14.93
C PHE A 559 -4.49 -6.49 -15.89
N VAL A 560 -4.69 -5.77 -16.96
CA VAL A 560 -3.61 -5.40 -17.90
C VAL A 560 -3.19 -3.97 -17.62
N ILE A 561 -1.98 -3.79 -17.11
CA ILE A 561 -1.42 -2.51 -16.66
C ILE A 561 -0.38 -2.03 -17.67
N ARG A 562 -0.65 -0.89 -18.31
CA ARG A 562 0.27 -0.26 -19.29
C ARG A 562 0.91 1.02 -18.74
N HIS A 563 0.44 1.54 -17.62
CA HIS A 563 0.96 2.77 -17.02
C HIS A 563 2.43 2.59 -16.60
N PRO A 564 3.39 3.39 -17.15
CA PRO A 564 4.82 3.11 -17.02
C PRO A 564 5.31 2.99 -15.57
N VAL A 565 4.82 3.85 -14.68
CA VAL A 565 5.26 3.83 -13.26
C VAL A 565 4.81 2.55 -12.56
N LEU A 566 3.55 2.12 -12.74
CA LEU A 566 3.03 0.89 -12.15
C LEU A 566 3.67 -0.34 -12.79
N ARG A 567 3.74 -0.36 -14.12
CA ARG A 567 4.37 -1.44 -14.86
C ARG A 567 5.83 -1.64 -14.41
N ASN A 568 6.66 -0.59 -14.48
CA ASN A 568 8.07 -0.67 -14.09
C ASN A 568 8.24 -1.08 -12.62
N ALA A 569 7.35 -0.65 -11.74
CA ALA A 569 7.40 -1.04 -10.33
C ALA A 569 7.15 -2.54 -10.13
N ILE A 570 6.30 -3.15 -10.96
CA ILE A 570 6.04 -4.60 -10.93
C ILE A 570 7.15 -5.36 -11.65
N GLU A 571 7.62 -4.89 -12.81
CA GLU A 571 8.71 -5.52 -13.59
C GLU A 571 10.02 -5.63 -12.79
N ASN A 572 10.31 -4.61 -11.95
CA ASN A 572 11.51 -4.55 -11.13
C ASN A 572 11.29 -5.01 -9.68
N LEU A 573 10.20 -5.71 -9.42
CA LEU A 573 9.93 -6.24 -8.09
C LEU A 573 10.94 -7.35 -7.76
N GLU A 574 11.79 -7.09 -6.79
CA GLU A 574 12.60 -8.11 -6.14
C GLU A 574 11.82 -8.66 -4.96
N PHE A 575 11.48 -9.94 -4.98
CA PHE A 575 10.88 -10.60 -3.84
C PHE A 575 11.94 -10.73 -2.74
N PRO A 576 11.65 -10.28 -1.50
CA PRO A 576 12.58 -10.50 -0.41
C PRO A 576 12.77 -12.01 -0.23
N VAL A 577 14.02 -12.46 -0.26
CA VAL A 577 14.38 -13.82 0.16
C VAL A 577 14.10 -13.89 1.67
N LEU A 578 13.11 -14.66 2.08
CA LEU A 578 12.81 -14.94 3.49
C LEU A 578 13.89 -15.80 4.14
#